data_d73f8c14e122de4576a48b6190555605
#
_entry.id   d73f8c14e122de4576a48b6190555605
#
_cell.length_a   1.000
_cell.length_b   1.000
_cell.length_c   1.000
_cell.angle_alpha   90.00
_cell.angle_beta   90.00
_cell.angle_gamma   90.00
#
_symmetry.space_group_name_H-M   'P 1'
#
loop_
_entity.id
_entity.type
_entity.pdbx_description
1 polymer ?
#
loop_
_entity_poly.entity_id
_entity_poly.type
_entity_poly.pdbx_seq_one_letter_code
_entity_poly.pdbx_strand_id
1 'polypeptide(L)'
;NGENIAECEFKHIHQDIIETVRENMPEEDILVDLAELFKVLGDQTRIKIIFILFKEEMCVCDIAELVGMTQSAISHQLRVLKQARLVKFRKEGKTVFYSLDDDHITKIFDYGLHHIEEMYKR
;
A
#
# COMPACT_ATOMS: atom_id res chain seq x y z
N ASN A 1 -6.76 4.33 20.49
CA ASN A 1 -8.02 4.63 21.08
C ASN A 1 -7.91 4.75 22.57
N GLY A 2 -7.53 4.91 23.29
CA GLY A 2 -7.32 5.40 24.60
C GLY A 2 -8.32 5.08 25.67
N GLU A 3 -9.27 4.23 25.38
CA GLU A 3 -10.20 3.98 26.47
C GLU A 3 -9.56 3.04 27.46
N ASN A 4 -9.98 3.08 28.57
CA ASN A 4 -9.81 2.25 29.79
C ASN A 4 -8.74 1.18 29.69
N ILE A 5 -7.52 1.56 29.44
CA ILE A 5 -6.41 0.63 29.49
C ILE A 5 -5.98 0.54 30.95
N ALA A 6 -6.09 -0.66 31.51
CA ALA A 6 -5.68 -0.87 32.89
C ALA A 6 -4.17 -0.74 33.02
N GLU A 7 -3.73 -0.15 34.13
CA GLU A 7 -2.32 -0.08 34.40
C GLU A 7 -1.79 -1.45 34.78
N CYS A 8 -0.56 -1.73 34.38
CA CYS A 8 0.10 -2.98 34.71
C CYS A 8 0.53 -2.95 36.17
N GLU A 9 0.19 -4.00 36.91
CA GLU A 9 0.58 -4.09 38.31
C GLU A 9 2.01 -4.50 38.52
N PHE A 10 2.58 -5.26 37.57
CA PHE A 10 3.90 -5.83 37.74
C PHE A 10 4.79 -5.37 36.58
N LYS A 11 5.33 -4.17 36.70
CA LYS A 11 6.14 -3.58 35.62
C LYS A 11 7.35 -4.44 35.29
N HIS A 12 7.96 -5.07 36.33
CA HIS A 12 9.15 -5.87 36.07
C HIS A 12 8.88 -7.10 35.20
N ILE A 13 7.65 -7.63 35.24
CA ILE A 13 7.28 -8.76 34.39
C ILE A 13 7.23 -8.35 32.94
N HIS A 14 6.83 -7.11 32.67
CA HIS A 14 6.67 -6.61 31.32
C HIS A 14 7.95 -6.02 30.74
N GLN A 15 8.98 -5.82 31.58
CA GLN A 15 10.23 -5.22 31.11
C GLN A 15 10.92 -6.07 30.04
N ASP A 16 10.91 -7.39 30.22
CA ASP A 16 11.52 -8.27 29.24
C ASP A 16 10.85 -8.16 27.88
N ILE A 17 9.52 -8.02 27.86
CA ILE A 17 8.77 -7.85 26.63
C ILE A 17 9.12 -6.51 26.00
N ILE A 18 9.19 -5.46 26.81
CA ILE A 18 9.55 -4.12 26.31
C ILE A 18 10.93 -4.14 25.69
N GLU A 19 11.89 -4.77 26.35
CA GLU A 19 13.25 -4.81 25.82
C GLU A 19 13.32 -5.60 24.52
N THR A 20 12.59 -6.72 24.45
CA THR A 20 12.56 -7.53 23.23
C THR A 20 12.02 -6.72 22.05
N VAL A 21 10.93 -6.00 22.28
CA VAL A 21 10.34 -5.18 21.21
C VAL A 21 11.30 -4.05 20.84
N ARG A 22 11.87 -3.38 21.85
CA ARG A 22 12.78 -2.26 21.61
C ARG A 22 13.98 -2.68 20.78
N GLU A 23 14.55 -3.84 21.08
CA GLU A 23 15.72 -4.34 20.36
C GLU A 23 15.41 -4.69 18.92
N ASN A 24 14.14 -4.98 18.62
CA ASN A 24 13.72 -5.38 17.28
C ASN A 24 12.99 -4.29 16.53
N MET A 25 12.84 -3.10 17.13
CA MET A 25 12.19 -1.99 16.43
C MET A 25 13.03 -1.55 15.25
N PRO A 26 12.40 -1.37 14.09
CA PRO A 26 13.11 -0.75 12.97
C PRO A 26 13.52 0.68 13.33
N GLU A 27 14.48 1.21 12.60
CA GLU A 27 14.86 2.60 12.78
C GLU A 27 13.70 3.51 12.45
N GLU A 28 13.70 4.68 13.08
CA GLU A 28 12.58 5.62 12.94
C GLU A 28 12.32 6.01 11.49
N ASP A 29 13.37 6.23 10.71
CA ASP A 29 13.22 6.60 9.30
C ASP A 29 12.50 5.51 8.50
N ILE A 30 12.78 4.26 8.81
CA ILE A 30 12.12 3.14 8.14
C ILE A 30 10.62 3.13 8.48
N LEU A 31 10.30 3.39 9.74
CA LEU A 31 8.89 3.43 10.15
C LEU A 31 8.14 4.60 9.50
N VAL A 32 8.80 5.74 9.38
CA VAL A 32 8.21 6.88 8.69
C VAL A 32 7.90 6.53 7.23
N ASP A 33 8.84 5.90 6.56
CA ASP A 33 8.65 5.52 5.16
C ASP A 33 7.57 4.45 5.01
N LEU A 34 7.50 3.51 5.95
CA LEU A 34 6.47 2.49 5.93
C LEU A 34 5.08 3.12 6.11
N ALA A 35 4.97 4.07 7.03
CA ALA A 35 3.71 4.78 7.23
C ALA A 35 3.31 5.53 5.96
N GLU A 36 4.27 6.14 5.28
CA GLU A 36 4.00 6.85 4.03
C GLU A 36 3.50 5.89 2.95
N LEU A 37 4.08 4.70 2.87
CA LEU A 37 3.63 3.68 1.93
C LEU A 37 2.14 3.40 2.11
N PHE A 38 1.72 3.14 3.34
CA PHE A 38 0.32 2.83 3.61
C PHE A 38 -0.57 4.04 3.39
N LYS A 39 -0.08 5.24 3.64
CA LYS A 39 -0.83 6.45 3.38
C LYS A 39 -1.11 6.61 1.88
N VAL A 40 -0.10 6.35 1.04
CA VAL A 40 -0.27 6.43 -0.41
C VAL A 40 -1.27 5.37 -0.87
N LEU A 41 -1.21 4.17 -0.31
CA LEU A 41 -2.16 3.11 -0.66
C LEU A 41 -3.57 3.39 -0.14
N GLY A 42 -3.71 4.25 0.87
CA GLY A 42 -4.99 4.48 1.53
C GLY A 42 -5.92 5.42 0.80
N ASP A 43 -5.91 5.41 -0.53
CA ASP A 43 -6.78 6.23 -1.36
C ASP A 43 -7.56 5.32 -2.30
N GLN A 44 -8.89 5.53 -2.38
CA GLN A 44 -9.75 4.62 -3.12
C GLN A 44 -9.38 4.55 -4.61
N THR A 45 -9.09 5.70 -5.23
CA THR A 45 -8.72 5.71 -6.64
C THR A 45 -7.42 4.97 -6.87
N ARG A 46 -6.43 5.22 -6.01
CA ARG A 46 -5.14 4.54 -6.15
C ARG A 46 -5.28 3.04 -5.93
N ILE A 47 -6.13 2.62 -4.99
CA ILE A 47 -6.38 1.19 -4.77
C ILE A 47 -7.00 0.55 -6.02
N LYS A 48 -7.91 1.25 -6.68
CA LYS A 48 -8.49 0.73 -7.94
C LYS A 48 -7.41 0.54 -9.00
N ILE A 49 -6.51 1.50 -9.12
CA ILE A 49 -5.41 1.41 -10.09
C ILE A 49 -4.51 0.22 -9.74
N ILE A 50 -4.17 0.07 -8.46
CA ILE A 50 -3.33 -1.05 -8.02
C ILE A 50 -4.01 -2.38 -8.35
N PHE A 51 -5.33 -2.50 -8.13
CA PHE A 51 -6.04 -3.73 -8.47
C PHE A 51 -5.94 -4.03 -9.97
N ILE A 52 -6.13 -3.00 -10.80
CA ILE A 52 -6.04 -3.17 -12.25
C ILE A 52 -4.67 -3.71 -12.63
N LEU A 53 -3.62 -3.09 -12.10
CA LEU A 53 -2.25 -3.48 -12.41
C LEU A 53 -1.85 -4.79 -11.75
N PHE A 54 -2.52 -5.17 -10.66
CA PHE A 54 -2.37 -6.49 -10.07
C PHE A 54 -2.83 -7.57 -11.05
N LYS A 55 -3.83 -7.25 -11.87
CA LYS A 55 -4.39 -8.19 -12.84
C LYS A 55 -3.65 -8.15 -14.18
N GLU A 56 -3.33 -6.94 -14.68
CA GLU A 56 -2.75 -6.81 -16.02
C GLU A 56 -1.92 -5.54 -16.11
N GLU A 57 -0.81 -5.64 -16.83
CA GLU A 57 -0.08 -4.48 -17.27
C GLU A 57 -1.00 -3.67 -18.20
N MET A 58 -0.99 -2.33 -18.07
CA MET A 58 -1.99 -1.56 -18.80
C MET A 58 -1.52 -0.13 -19.06
N CYS A 59 -1.99 0.46 -20.15
CA CYS A 59 -1.69 1.84 -20.50
C CYS A 59 -2.68 2.80 -19.84
N VAL A 60 -2.33 4.09 -19.85
CA VAL A 60 -3.13 5.12 -19.18
C VAL A 60 -4.55 5.18 -19.74
N CYS A 61 -4.71 5.08 -21.07
CA CYS A 61 -6.03 5.14 -21.69
C CYS A 61 -6.96 4.09 -21.11
N ASP A 62 -6.47 2.87 -21.02
CA ASP A 62 -7.30 1.76 -20.60
C ASP A 62 -7.58 1.82 -19.10
N ILE A 63 -6.61 2.25 -18.32
CA ILE A 63 -6.83 2.45 -16.88
C ILE A 63 -7.92 3.52 -16.69
N ALA A 64 -7.81 4.63 -17.42
CA ALA A 64 -8.79 5.72 -17.32
C ALA A 64 -10.20 5.23 -17.66
N GLU A 65 -10.31 4.39 -18.70
CA GLU A 65 -11.58 3.81 -19.09
C GLU A 65 -12.17 2.98 -17.95
N LEU A 66 -11.37 2.12 -17.35
CA LEU A 66 -11.84 1.23 -16.29
C LEU A 66 -12.23 1.99 -15.03
N VAL A 67 -11.46 3.02 -14.68
CA VAL A 67 -11.72 3.79 -13.46
C VAL A 67 -12.84 4.81 -13.67
N GLY A 68 -13.06 5.23 -14.92
CA GLY A 68 -14.06 6.25 -15.23
C GLY A 68 -13.57 7.65 -14.93
N MET A 69 -12.29 7.92 -15.16
CA MET A 69 -11.68 9.22 -14.92
C MET A 69 -10.94 9.67 -16.16
N THR A 70 -10.53 10.93 -16.19
CA THR A 70 -9.78 11.45 -17.33
C THR A 70 -8.37 10.88 -17.33
N GLN A 71 -7.76 10.84 -18.51
CA GLN A 71 -6.37 10.40 -18.62
C GLN A 71 -5.44 11.29 -17.81
N SER A 72 -5.73 12.59 -17.78
CA SER A 72 -4.94 13.53 -16.99
C SER A 72 -4.97 13.18 -15.51
N ALA A 73 -6.15 12.88 -14.99
CA ALA A 73 -6.30 12.51 -13.57
C ALA A 73 -5.57 11.20 -13.27
N ILE A 74 -5.70 10.21 -14.15
CA ILE A 74 -5.02 8.93 -13.97
C ILE A 74 -3.51 9.12 -14.05
N SER A 75 -3.03 9.94 -14.99
CA SER A 75 -1.60 10.21 -15.10
C SER A 75 -1.06 10.82 -13.82
N HIS A 76 -1.83 11.71 -13.20
CA HIS A 76 -1.43 12.30 -11.92
C HIS A 76 -1.31 11.22 -10.83
N GLN A 77 -2.31 10.34 -10.76
CA GLN A 77 -2.29 9.27 -9.77
C GLN A 77 -1.12 8.30 -10.00
N LEU A 78 -0.86 7.98 -11.26
CA LEU A 78 0.25 7.09 -11.59
C LEU A 78 1.59 7.74 -11.24
N ARG A 79 1.70 9.05 -11.36
CA ARG A 79 2.92 9.76 -10.94
C ARG A 79 3.13 9.62 -9.44
N VAL A 80 2.06 9.78 -8.66
CA VAL A 80 2.14 9.61 -7.21
C VAL A 80 2.59 8.18 -6.87
N LEU A 81 1.98 7.18 -7.53
CA LEU A 81 2.32 5.78 -7.29
C LEU A 81 3.75 5.46 -7.70
N LYS A 82 4.22 6.06 -8.79
CA LYS A 82 5.58 5.82 -9.27
C LYS A 82 6.61 6.44 -8.31
N GLN A 83 6.32 7.64 -7.81
CA GLN A 83 7.21 8.28 -6.85
C GLN A 83 7.32 7.48 -5.56
N ALA A 84 6.25 6.78 -5.19
CA ALA A 84 6.25 5.92 -4.01
C ALA A 84 6.82 4.53 -4.31
N ARG A 85 7.27 4.31 -5.54
CA ARG A 85 7.86 3.06 -5.99
C ARG A 85 6.89 1.88 -5.93
N LEU A 86 5.62 2.15 -6.19
CA LEU A 86 4.59 1.12 -6.21
C LEU A 86 4.31 0.63 -7.61
N VAL A 87 4.57 1.45 -8.62
CA VAL A 87 4.40 1.08 -10.02
C VAL A 87 5.64 1.46 -10.81
N LYS A 88 5.79 0.80 -11.93
CA LYS A 88 6.83 1.09 -12.90
C LYS A 88 6.20 1.13 -14.28
N PHE A 89 6.95 1.58 -15.28
CA PHE A 89 6.42 1.62 -16.63
C PHE A 89 7.48 1.19 -17.63
N ARG A 90 7.00 0.83 -18.81
CA ARG A 90 7.84 0.59 -19.98
C ARG A 90 7.18 1.23 -21.19
N LYS A 91 7.99 1.55 -22.15
CA LYS A 91 7.47 2.12 -23.40
C LYS A 91 7.53 1.07 -24.51
N GLU A 92 6.48 1.07 -25.32
CA GLU A 92 6.43 0.26 -26.53
C GLU A 92 5.90 1.16 -27.63
N GLY A 93 6.81 1.64 -28.50
CA GLY A 93 6.45 2.68 -29.43
C GLY A 93 6.09 3.96 -28.69
N LYS A 94 4.90 4.49 -28.93
CA LYS A 94 4.42 5.70 -28.26
C LYS A 94 3.57 5.39 -27.06
N THR A 95 3.32 4.13 -26.80
CA THR A 95 2.45 3.72 -25.70
C THR A 95 3.28 3.40 -24.47
N VAL A 96 2.81 3.88 -23.30
CA VAL A 96 3.44 3.61 -22.02
C VAL A 96 2.56 2.65 -21.27
N PHE A 97 3.14 1.53 -20.85
CA PHE A 97 2.44 0.51 -20.07
C PHE A 97 2.94 0.52 -18.64
N TYR A 98 1.99 0.50 -17.71
CA TYR A 98 2.30 0.49 -16.28
C TYR A 98 2.07 -0.90 -15.70
N SER A 99 2.85 -1.22 -14.68
CA SER A 99 2.72 -2.48 -13.94
C SER A 99 3.14 -2.26 -12.50
N LEU A 100 2.84 -3.21 -11.63
CA LEU A 100 3.29 -3.12 -10.24
C LEU A 100 4.81 -3.26 -10.20
N ASP A 101 5.42 -2.54 -9.24
CA ASP A 101 6.88 -2.41 -9.23
C ASP A 101 7.58 -3.73 -8.94
N ASP A 102 7.10 -4.47 -7.94
CA ASP A 102 7.74 -5.74 -7.58
C ASP A 102 6.74 -6.66 -6.86
N ASP A 103 7.24 -7.85 -6.48
CA ASP A 103 6.42 -8.84 -5.82
C ASP A 103 5.98 -8.42 -4.43
N HIS A 104 6.71 -7.53 -3.79
CA HIS A 104 6.34 -7.08 -2.45
C HIS A 104 5.00 -6.36 -2.49
N ILE A 105 4.83 -5.43 -3.44
CA ILE A 105 3.59 -4.68 -3.50
C ILE A 105 2.44 -5.58 -3.92
N THR A 106 2.69 -6.55 -4.80
CA THR A 106 1.69 -7.53 -5.18
C THR A 106 1.18 -8.28 -3.97
N LYS A 107 2.08 -8.74 -3.11
CA LYS A 107 1.70 -9.50 -1.93
C LYS A 107 0.99 -8.66 -0.88
N ILE A 108 1.45 -7.42 -0.66
CA ILE A 108 0.80 -6.53 0.28
C ILE A 108 -0.64 -6.29 -0.14
N PHE A 109 -0.85 -5.99 -1.42
CA PHE A 109 -2.19 -5.75 -1.94
C PHE A 109 -3.05 -7.01 -1.83
N ASP A 110 -2.49 -8.16 -2.23
CA ASP A 110 -3.24 -9.41 -2.24
C ASP A 110 -3.69 -9.81 -0.84
N TYR A 111 -2.79 -9.71 0.13
CA TYR A 111 -3.15 -10.02 1.52
C TYR A 111 -4.19 -9.06 2.06
N GLY A 112 -4.05 -7.76 1.74
CA GLY A 112 -5.05 -6.78 2.18
C GLY A 112 -6.42 -7.07 1.58
N LEU A 113 -6.45 -7.39 0.29
CA LEU A 113 -7.70 -7.71 -0.39
C LEU A 113 -8.37 -8.93 0.24
N HIS A 114 -7.60 -10.00 0.44
CA HIS A 114 -8.15 -11.22 1.05
C HIS A 114 -8.66 -10.95 2.45
N HIS A 115 -7.96 -10.16 3.23
CA HIS A 115 -8.39 -9.83 4.59
C HIS A 115 -9.77 -9.18 4.57
N ILE A 116 -9.96 -8.21 3.69
CA ILE A 116 -11.24 -7.51 3.58
C ILE A 116 -12.33 -8.43 3.06
N GLU A 117 -12.02 -9.24 2.04
CA GLU A 117 -13.00 -10.15 1.48
C GLU A 117 -13.49 -11.18 2.50
N GLU A 118 -12.59 -11.64 3.37
CA GLU A 118 -12.97 -12.56 4.44
C GLU A 118 -13.98 -11.94 5.38
N MET A 119 -13.82 -10.65 5.66
CA MET A 119 -14.76 -9.94 6.52
C MET A 119 -16.18 -9.94 5.92
N TYR A 120 -16.28 -9.85 4.61
CA TYR A 120 -17.57 -9.76 3.92
C TYR A 120 -18.26 -11.11 3.79
N LYS A 121 -17.55 -12.21 3.99
CA LYS A 121 -18.13 -13.54 3.88
C LYS A 121 -18.89 -13.99 5.12
N ARG A 122 -18.86 -13.20 6.17
CA ARG A 122 -19.51 -13.58 7.42
C ARG A 122 -20.97 -13.16 7.46
#